data_a983c98458f9b653faef1871cef98281
#
_entry.id   a983c98458f9b653faef1871cef98281
#
_cell.length_a   1.000
_cell.length_b   1.000
_cell.length_c   1.000
_cell.angle_alpha   90.00
_cell.angle_beta   90.00
_cell.angle_gamma   90.00
#
_symmetry.space_group_name_H-M   'P 1'
#
loop_
_entity.id
_entity.type
_entity.pdbx_description
1 polymer ?
#
loop_
_entity_poly.entity_id
_entity_poly.type
_entity_poly.pdbx_seq_one_letter_code
_entity_poly.pdbx_strand_id
1 'polypeptide(L)'
;EEAKEKGVNLLTFPELSITGYTCGDLFLQRTLLAESKKEAARFIQATADCDIVVVFGMPLSIENALYNVAVTTYHGHVYGITVKTFLPNYGEFYEMRWFSSARELSMDHIYASELLGSVESDYDIPIGNNLIYHLPDAFCFGAEICEDLWAPIPPSTFMAMSGAELIVNLSASNDTIGKREYR
;
A
#
# COMPACT_ATOMS: atom_id res chain seq x y z
N GLU A 1 -2.84 19.45 3.59
CA GLU A 1 -2.53 20.88 3.60
C GLU A 1 -1.00 21.12 3.57
N GLU A 2 -0.24 20.72 4.61
CA GLU A 2 1.21 20.94 4.70
C GLU A 2 2.01 20.45 3.49
N ALA A 3 1.69 19.28 2.94
CA ALA A 3 2.34 18.73 1.75
C ALA A 3 2.10 19.62 0.52
N LYS A 4 0.89 20.16 0.37
CA LYS A 4 0.53 21.08 -0.70
C LYS A 4 1.30 22.40 -0.59
N GLU A 5 1.41 22.95 0.61
CA GLU A 5 2.17 24.19 0.89
C GLU A 5 3.67 24.03 0.60
N LYS A 6 4.19 22.80 0.78
CA LYS A 6 5.60 22.47 0.52
C LYS A 6 5.88 22.07 -0.94
N GLY A 7 4.89 22.04 -1.81
CA GLY A 7 5.05 21.64 -3.22
C GLY A 7 5.45 20.16 -3.39
N VAL A 8 4.90 19.28 -2.54
CA VAL A 8 5.18 17.83 -2.60
C VAL A 8 4.45 17.22 -3.78
N ASN A 9 5.14 16.45 -4.61
CA ASN A 9 4.56 15.74 -5.75
C ASN A 9 4.17 14.29 -5.40
N LEU A 10 4.88 13.65 -4.47
CA LEU A 10 4.62 12.31 -3.99
C LEU A 10 4.63 12.27 -2.46
N LEU A 11 3.51 11.83 -1.87
CA LEU A 11 3.33 11.71 -0.42
C LEU A 11 3.09 10.26 -0.06
N THR A 12 3.96 9.70 0.79
CA THR A 12 3.84 8.30 1.25
C THR A 12 3.51 8.27 2.73
N PHE A 13 2.46 7.53 3.07
CA PHE A 13 2.06 7.22 4.44
C PHE A 13 2.64 5.88 4.91
N PRO A 14 2.72 5.62 6.22
CA PRO A 14 3.19 4.35 6.74
C PRO A 14 2.34 3.13 6.31
N GLU A 15 2.92 1.95 6.47
CA GLU A 15 2.24 0.66 6.38
C GLU A 15 1.00 0.63 7.28
N LEU A 16 -0.13 0.11 6.77
CA LEU A 16 -1.41 -0.01 7.48
C LEU A 16 -1.89 1.32 8.13
N SER A 17 -1.54 2.47 7.54
CA SER A 17 -1.81 3.80 8.11
C SER A 17 -3.30 4.10 8.34
N ILE A 18 -4.21 3.47 7.58
CA ILE A 18 -5.67 3.65 7.76
C ILE A 18 -6.16 3.03 9.08
N THR A 19 -5.62 1.88 9.46
CA THR A 19 -6.05 1.16 10.67
C THR A 19 -5.07 1.29 11.83
N GLY A 20 -3.81 1.55 11.54
CA GLY A 20 -2.67 1.29 12.40
C GLY A 20 -2.20 -0.16 12.30
N TYR A 21 -0.91 -0.37 12.60
CA TYR A 21 -0.25 -1.67 12.48
C TYR A 21 -0.63 -2.64 13.61
N THR A 22 -0.86 -2.13 14.81
CA THR A 22 -0.97 -2.94 16.04
C THR A 22 -2.39 -3.42 16.36
N CYS A 23 -3.23 -3.60 15.35
CA CYS A 23 -4.61 -4.07 15.52
C CYS A 23 -4.72 -5.54 15.97
N GLY A 24 -3.70 -6.37 15.75
CA GLY A 24 -3.71 -7.77 16.14
C GLY A 24 -4.88 -8.55 15.52
N ASP A 25 -5.55 -9.39 16.32
CA ASP A 25 -6.68 -10.20 15.83
C ASP A 25 -7.91 -9.39 15.40
N LEU A 26 -7.93 -8.06 15.61
CA LEU A 26 -8.97 -7.22 15.05
C LEU A 26 -8.97 -7.21 13.52
N PHE A 27 -7.83 -7.50 12.89
CA PHE A 27 -7.76 -7.68 11.44
C PHE A 27 -8.68 -8.80 10.90
N LEU A 28 -9.08 -9.75 11.75
CA LEU A 28 -10.05 -10.81 11.40
C LEU A 28 -11.50 -10.35 11.52
N GLN A 29 -11.76 -9.13 11.99
CA GLN A 29 -13.11 -8.62 12.19
C GLN A 29 -13.62 -7.88 10.95
N ARG A 30 -14.78 -8.32 10.46
CA ARG A 30 -15.45 -7.71 9.30
C ARG A 30 -15.71 -6.21 9.48
N THR A 31 -16.01 -5.78 10.71
CA THR A 31 -16.27 -4.37 11.02
C THR A 31 -15.02 -3.52 10.77
N LEU A 32 -13.83 -3.94 11.25
CA LEU A 32 -12.59 -3.21 11.01
C LEU A 32 -12.32 -3.07 9.51
N LEU A 33 -12.47 -4.16 8.75
CA LEU A 33 -12.19 -4.18 7.32
C LEU A 33 -13.20 -3.31 6.53
N ALA A 34 -14.47 -3.33 6.90
CA ALA A 34 -15.48 -2.51 6.27
C ALA A 34 -15.25 -1.02 6.53
N GLU A 35 -14.96 -0.63 7.78
CA GLU A 35 -14.66 0.75 8.12
C GLU A 35 -13.32 1.21 7.52
N SER A 36 -12.32 0.33 7.41
CA SER A 36 -11.06 0.63 6.72
C SER A 36 -11.29 1.01 5.26
N LYS A 37 -12.10 0.26 4.52
CA LYS A 37 -12.48 0.58 3.12
C LYS A 37 -13.20 1.93 3.05
N LYS A 38 -14.15 2.17 3.93
CA LYS A 38 -14.92 3.41 3.97
C LYS A 38 -14.03 4.64 4.26
N GLU A 39 -13.13 4.54 5.22
CA GLU A 39 -12.19 5.63 5.53
C GLU A 39 -11.15 5.83 4.41
N ALA A 40 -10.70 4.76 3.75
CA ALA A 40 -9.86 4.86 2.57
C ALA A 40 -10.57 5.61 1.44
N ALA A 41 -11.81 5.25 1.11
CA ALA A 41 -12.61 5.97 0.10
C ALA A 41 -12.81 7.45 0.46
N ARG A 42 -13.09 7.75 1.73
CA ARG A 42 -13.21 9.13 2.23
C ARG A 42 -11.90 9.90 2.11
N PHE A 43 -10.77 9.26 2.41
CA PHE A 43 -9.45 9.86 2.29
C PHE A 43 -9.09 10.16 0.83
N ILE A 44 -9.36 9.23 -0.09
CA ILE A 44 -9.18 9.38 -1.53
C ILE A 44 -10.00 10.58 -2.04
N GLN A 45 -11.27 10.67 -1.67
CA GLN A 45 -12.13 11.78 -2.04
C GLN A 45 -11.65 13.12 -1.47
N ALA A 46 -11.17 13.14 -0.22
CA ALA A 46 -10.66 14.35 0.42
C ALA A 46 -9.35 14.87 -0.20
N THR A 47 -8.63 14.03 -0.93
CA THR A 47 -7.39 14.38 -1.63
C THR A 47 -7.58 14.59 -3.15
N ALA A 48 -8.82 14.51 -3.65
CA ALA A 48 -9.12 14.58 -5.08
C ALA A 48 -8.69 15.89 -5.75
N ASP A 49 -8.76 17.01 -5.03
CA ASP A 49 -8.36 18.34 -5.53
C ASP A 49 -6.86 18.66 -5.28
N CYS A 50 -6.09 17.67 -4.83
CA CYS A 50 -4.66 17.84 -4.59
C CYS A 50 -3.85 17.32 -5.78
N ASP A 51 -2.93 18.14 -6.28
CA ASP A 51 -1.96 17.76 -7.33
C ASP A 51 -0.76 17.03 -6.69
N ILE A 52 -1.06 15.94 -5.96
CA ILE A 52 -0.10 15.13 -5.23
C ILE A 52 -0.47 13.66 -5.42
N VAL A 53 0.48 12.86 -5.86
CA VAL A 53 0.32 11.40 -5.80
C VAL A 53 0.42 10.96 -4.34
N VAL A 54 -0.55 10.20 -3.89
CA VAL A 54 -0.60 9.71 -2.51
C VAL A 54 -0.51 8.19 -2.49
N VAL A 55 0.39 7.68 -1.64
CA VAL A 55 0.52 6.23 -1.36
C VAL A 55 0.26 6.00 0.12
N PHE A 56 -0.71 5.15 0.43
CA PHE A 56 -1.07 4.85 1.83
C PHE A 56 -1.34 3.37 2.06
N GLY A 57 -1.09 2.90 3.29
CA GLY A 57 -1.24 1.50 3.68
C GLY A 57 -2.59 1.18 4.30
N MET A 58 -3.17 0.03 3.94
CA MET A 58 -4.40 -0.49 4.56
C MET A 58 -4.50 -2.02 4.46
N PRO A 59 -5.32 -2.69 5.30
CA PRO A 59 -5.70 -4.07 5.09
C PRO A 59 -6.79 -4.15 4.00
N LEU A 60 -6.68 -5.09 3.07
CA LEU A 60 -7.66 -5.29 2.01
C LEU A 60 -8.04 -6.77 1.91
N SER A 61 -9.32 -7.06 2.07
CA SER A 61 -9.86 -8.40 1.85
C SER A 61 -10.25 -8.55 0.37
N ILE A 62 -9.68 -9.57 -0.28
CA ILE A 62 -9.94 -9.93 -1.66
C ILE A 62 -10.31 -11.41 -1.66
N GLU A 63 -11.47 -11.75 -2.23
CA GLU A 63 -12.02 -13.10 -2.14
C GLU A 63 -12.08 -13.59 -0.67
N ASN A 64 -11.32 -14.63 -0.33
CA ASN A 64 -11.28 -15.22 1.00
C ASN A 64 -9.96 -14.96 1.75
N ALA A 65 -9.10 -14.09 1.23
CA ALA A 65 -7.81 -13.76 1.81
C ALA A 65 -7.73 -12.28 2.24
N LEU A 66 -6.90 -11.99 3.23
CA LEU A 66 -6.60 -10.64 3.69
C LEU A 66 -5.17 -10.29 3.30
N TYR A 67 -4.99 -9.12 2.70
CA TYR A 67 -3.70 -8.62 2.25
C TYR A 67 -3.34 -7.31 2.94
N ASN A 68 -2.05 -7.14 3.22
CA ASN A 68 -1.46 -5.88 3.59
C ASN A 68 -1.07 -5.15 2.30
N VAL A 69 -1.68 -4.00 2.04
CA VAL A 69 -1.54 -3.34 0.74
C VAL A 69 -1.16 -1.87 0.86
N ALA A 70 -0.51 -1.37 -0.19
CA ALA A 70 -0.27 0.05 -0.44
C ALA A 70 -1.14 0.50 -1.63
N VAL A 71 -2.00 1.47 -1.41
CA VAL A 71 -2.91 2.04 -2.42
C VAL A 71 -2.30 3.31 -2.97
N THR A 72 -2.11 3.39 -4.29
CA THR A 72 -1.60 4.57 -5.00
C THR A 72 -2.75 5.33 -5.64
N THR A 73 -2.89 6.61 -5.29
CA THR A 73 -3.99 7.46 -5.75
C THR A 73 -3.51 8.82 -6.25
N TYR A 74 -4.27 9.39 -7.18
CA TYR A 74 -4.07 10.75 -7.68
C TYR A 74 -5.39 11.31 -8.18
N HIS A 75 -5.74 12.54 -7.81
CA HIS A 75 -6.98 13.20 -8.18
C HIS A 75 -8.26 12.37 -7.95
N GLY A 76 -8.32 11.68 -6.79
CA GLY A 76 -9.49 10.86 -6.44
C GLY A 76 -9.60 9.53 -7.18
N HIS A 77 -8.64 9.20 -8.05
CA HIS A 77 -8.58 7.95 -8.80
C HIS A 77 -7.52 7.01 -8.21
N VAL A 78 -7.81 5.71 -8.17
CA VAL A 78 -6.86 4.68 -7.72
C VAL A 78 -6.13 4.12 -8.93
N TYR A 79 -4.82 4.28 -8.96
CA TYR A 79 -3.96 3.85 -10.08
C TYR A 79 -3.39 2.46 -9.91
N GLY A 80 -3.39 1.94 -8.68
CA GLY A 80 -2.94 0.58 -8.43
C GLY A 80 -2.84 0.26 -6.95
N ILE A 81 -2.74 -1.03 -6.66
CA ILE A 81 -2.65 -1.59 -5.32
C ILE A 81 -1.44 -2.51 -5.26
N THR A 82 -0.42 -2.10 -4.51
CA THR A 82 0.75 -2.94 -4.26
C THR A 82 0.49 -3.84 -3.06
N VAL A 83 0.74 -5.14 -3.23
CA VAL A 83 0.51 -6.16 -2.20
C VAL A 83 1.84 -6.60 -1.61
N LYS A 84 1.92 -6.65 -0.27
CA LYS A 84 3.09 -7.13 0.46
C LYS A 84 3.41 -8.57 0.12
N THR A 85 4.68 -8.83 -0.21
CA THR A 85 5.15 -10.16 -0.61
C THR A 85 5.73 -10.94 0.56
N PHE A 86 6.56 -10.29 1.38
CA PHE A 86 7.25 -10.94 2.48
C PHE A 86 6.60 -10.51 3.81
N LEU A 87 6.05 -11.50 4.52
CA LEU A 87 5.35 -11.30 5.78
C LEU A 87 6.29 -11.69 6.92
N PRO A 88 6.75 -10.74 7.77
CA PRO A 88 7.58 -11.07 8.90
C PRO A 88 6.82 -11.95 9.90
N ASN A 89 7.47 -13.03 10.35
CA ASN A 89 6.88 -13.99 11.29
C ASN A 89 7.95 -14.45 12.29
N TYR A 90 8.65 -13.47 12.87
CA TYR A 90 9.73 -13.66 13.85
C TYR A 90 9.73 -12.51 14.87
N GLY A 91 10.29 -12.75 16.06
CA GLY A 91 10.31 -11.77 17.14
C GLY A 91 8.90 -11.34 17.54
N GLU A 92 8.65 -10.06 17.51
CA GLU A 92 7.34 -9.45 17.75
C GLU A 92 6.38 -9.48 16.54
N PHE A 93 6.88 -9.89 15.37
CA PHE A 93 6.10 -9.93 14.14
C PHE A 93 5.51 -11.32 13.91
N TYR A 94 4.22 -11.38 13.59
CA TYR A 94 3.50 -12.61 13.24
C TYR A 94 2.39 -12.31 12.22
N GLU A 95 2.75 -11.59 11.15
CA GLU A 95 1.82 -11.14 10.11
C GLU A 95 1.15 -12.31 9.36
N MET A 96 1.80 -13.45 9.24
CA MET A 96 1.24 -14.66 8.62
C MET A 96 -0.01 -15.20 9.34
N ARG A 97 -0.28 -14.71 10.56
CA ARG A 97 -1.52 -15.03 11.27
C ARG A 97 -2.74 -14.37 10.61
N TRP A 98 -2.56 -13.22 9.98
CA TRP A 98 -3.66 -12.41 9.45
C TRP A 98 -3.61 -12.24 7.94
N PHE A 99 -2.42 -12.07 7.38
CA PHE A 99 -2.24 -11.68 5.98
C PHE A 99 -1.70 -12.81 5.12
N SER A 100 -2.16 -12.83 3.88
CA SER A 100 -1.61 -13.63 2.78
C SER A 100 -0.56 -12.85 2.01
N SER A 101 0.41 -13.58 1.46
CA SER A 101 1.46 -13.02 0.60
C SER A 101 0.92 -12.66 -0.78
N ALA A 102 1.52 -11.66 -1.43
CA ALA A 102 1.26 -11.36 -2.83
C ALA A 102 1.46 -12.57 -3.76
N ARG A 103 2.25 -13.56 -3.34
CA ARG A 103 2.45 -14.83 -4.08
C ARG A 103 1.21 -15.71 -4.15
N GLU A 104 0.24 -15.47 -3.26
CA GLU A 104 -1.03 -16.19 -3.21
C GLU A 104 -2.15 -15.47 -3.97
N LEU A 105 -1.85 -14.27 -4.51
CA LEU A 105 -2.80 -13.50 -5.28
C LEU A 105 -3.08 -14.20 -6.62
N SER A 106 -4.35 -14.45 -6.90
CA SER A 106 -4.82 -15.18 -8.09
C SER A 106 -5.25 -14.27 -9.24
N MET A 107 -5.22 -12.94 -9.03
CA MET A 107 -5.68 -11.94 -9.98
C MET A 107 -4.67 -10.81 -10.13
N ASP A 108 -4.77 -10.07 -11.21
CA ASP A 108 -3.92 -8.92 -11.53
C ASP A 108 -4.67 -7.58 -11.52
N HIS A 109 -5.98 -7.60 -11.29
CA HIS A 109 -6.83 -6.42 -11.11
C HIS A 109 -8.02 -6.72 -10.21
N ILE A 110 -8.59 -5.67 -9.62
CA ILE A 110 -9.89 -5.66 -8.95
C ILE A 110 -10.72 -4.50 -9.49
N TYR A 111 -12.04 -4.56 -9.31
CA TYR A 111 -12.91 -3.44 -9.65
C TYR A 111 -12.84 -2.33 -8.58
N ALA A 112 -12.93 -1.08 -9.02
CA ALA A 112 -12.91 0.06 -8.10
C ALA A 112 -14.02 -0.02 -7.05
N SER A 113 -15.18 -0.56 -7.40
CA SER A 113 -16.31 -0.81 -6.50
C SER A 113 -15.96 -1.77 -5.35
N GLU A 114 -15.00 -2.66 -5.54
CA GLU A 114 -14.56 -3.59 -4.48
C GLU A 114 -13.76 -2.88 -3.38
N LEU A 115 -13.06 -1.81 -3.72
CA LEU A 115 -12.31 -0.98 -2.77
C LEU A 115 -13.15 0.19 -2.25
N LEU A 116 -13.78 0.93 -3.16
CA LEU A 116 -14.41 2.22 -2.87
C LEU A 116 -15.90 2.10 -2.51
N GLY A 117 -16.49 0.92 -2.76
CA GLY A 117 -17.94 0.72 -2.66
C GLY A 117 -18.66 1.26 -3.89
N SER A 118 -19.67 2.10 -3.71
CA SER A 118 -20.42 2.65 -4.84
C SER A 118 -19.60 3.69 -5.60
N VAL A 119 -19.40 3.47 -6.91
CA VAL A 119 -18.75 4.38 -7.84
C VAL A 119 -19.70 4.71 -9.00
N GLU A 120 -19.58 5.89 -9.62
CA GLU A 120 -20.42 6.27 -10.74
C GLU A 120 -20.15 5.43 -12.00
N SER A 121 -18.88 5.08 -12.22
CA SER A 121 -18.42 4.18 -13.28
C SER A 121 -17.34 3.29 -12.73
N ASP A 122 -17.54 1.99 -12.87
CA ASP A 122 -16.55 1.01 -12.39
C ASP A 122 -15.36 0.92 -13.36
N TYR A 123 -14.18 0.67 -12.81
CA TYR A 123 -12.96 0.54 -13.60
C TYR A 123 -12.01 -0.47 -12.92
N ASP A 124 -11.10 -1.02 -13.74
CA ASP A 124 -10.10 -1.98 -13.27
C ASP A 124 -8.96 -1.25 -12.56
N ILE A 125 -8.62 -1.70 -11.37
CA ILE A 125 -7.46 -1.26 -10.59
C ILE A 125 -6.42 -2.38 -10.66
N PRO A 126 -5.23 -2.15 -11.25
CA PRO A 126 -4.15 -3.13 -11.23
C PRO A 126 -3.73 -3.46 -9.79
N ILE A 127 -3.48 -4.75 -9.52
CA ILE A 127 -3.03 -5.23 -8.22
C ILE A 127 -1.86 -6.21 -8.38
N GLY A 128 -0.84 -6.08 -7.53
CA GLY A 128 0.33 -6.96 -7.58
C GLY A 128 1.47 -6.44 -6.71
N ASN A 129 2.65 -7.03 -6.84
CA ASN A 129 3.86 -6.61 -6.11
C ASN A 129 4.96 -6.03 -7.00
N ASN A 130 4.65 -5.76 -8.27
CA ASN A 130 5.60 -5.33 -9.30
C ASN A 130 5.09 -4.14 -10.11
N LEU A 131 4.17 -3.37 -9.55
CA LEU A 131 3.60 -2.21 -10.22
C LEU A 131 4.61 -1.07 -10.29
N ILE A 132 4.70 -0.42 -11.46
CA ILE A 132 5.46 0.79 -11.68
C ILE A 132 4.48 1.88 -12.10
N TYR A 133 4.59 3.01 -11.43
CA TYR A 133 3.77 4.19 -11.67
C TYR A 133 4.61 5.23 -12.41
N HIS A 134 4.06 5.76 -13.48
CA HIS A 134 4.72 6.80 -14.27
C HIS A 134 4.07 8.15 -14.02
N LEU A 135 4.82 9.07 -13.43
CA LEU A 135 4.41 10.47 -13.31
C LEU A 135 4.85 11.21 -14.58
N PRO A 136 3.92 11.75 -15.38
CA PRO A 136 4.28 12.47 -16.58
C PRO A 136 5.28 13.60 -16.28
N ASP A 137 6.31 13.71 -17.13
CA ASP A 137 7.36 14.75 -17.05
C ASP A 137 8.15 14.80 -15.72
N ALA A 138 8.03 13.76 -14.87
CA ALA A 138 8.73 13.70 -13.60
C ALA A 138 9.60 12.43 -13.50
N PHE A 139 9.07 11.35 -12.96
CA PHE A 139 9.81 10.11 -12.72
C PHE A 139 8.90 8.88 -12.68
N CYS A 140 9.52 7.70 -12.75
CA CYS A 140 8.86 6.43 -12.50
C CYS A 140 9.15 5.95 -11.10
N PHE A 141 8.11 5.48 -10.38
CA PHE A 141 8.32 4.92 -9.05
C PHE A 141 7.60 3.59 -8.86
N GLY A 142 8.12 2.80 -7.94
CA GLY A 142 7.47 1.60 -7.43
C GLY A 142 7.23 1.70 -5.93
N ALA A 143 6.30 0.89 -5.42
CA ALA A 143 6.02 0.79 -3.99
C ALA A 143 6.27 -0.64 -3.50
N GLU A 144 6.85 -0.77 -2.31
CA GLU A 144 6.99 -2.03 -1.57
C GLU A 144 6.67 -1.79 -0.10
N ILE A 145 6.48 -2.86 0.68
CA ILE A 145 5.99 -2.72 2.04
C ILE A 145 6.93 -3.39 3.03
N CYS A 146 7.56 -2.56 3.86
CA CYS A 146 8.34 -2.92 5.06
C CYS A 146 9.32 -4.07 4.84
N GLU A 147 8.97 -5.31 5.22
CA GLU A 147 9.81 -6.52 5.13
C GLU A 147 10.23 -6.85 3.70
N ASP A 148 9.49 -6.39 2.69
CA ASP A 148 9.85 -6.59 1.28
C ASP A 148 11.27 -6.11 0.98
N LEU A 149 11.70 -4.99 1.59
CA LEU A 149 13.05 -4.43 1.42
C LEU A 149 14.17 -5.36 1.94
N TRP A 150 13.87 -6.14 2.98
CA TRP A 150 14.86 -6.99 3.67
C TRP A 150 15.00 -8.38 3.07
N ALA A 151 14.17 -8.72 2.10
CA ALA A 151 14.24 -9.99 1.41
C ALA A 151 15.55 -10.14 0.61
N PRO A 152 16.08 -11.36 0.43
CA PRO A 152 17.26 -11.59 -0.41
C PRO A 152 17.13 -11.06 -1.84
N ILE A 153 15.91 -11.09 -2.39
CA ILE A 153 15.54 -10.49 -3.67
C ILE A 153 14.25 -9.71 -3.41
N PRO A 154 14.34 -8.42 -3.06
CA PRO A 154 13.17 -7.58 -2.82
C PRO A 154 12.38 -7.31 -4.12
N PRO A 155 11.07 -7.05 -4.05
CA PRO A 155 10.28 -6.63 -5.20
C PRO A 155 10.87 -5.43 -5.94
N SER A 156 11.46 -4.49 -5.21
CA SER A 156 12.15 -3.32 -5.78
C SER A 156 13.28 -3.65 -6.76
N THR A 157 13.92 -4.83 -6.64
CA THR A 157 14.92 -5.28 -7.62
C THR A 157 14.31 -5.38 -9.02
N PHE A 158 13.14 -6.00 -9.15
CA PHE A 158 12.46 -6.14 -10.44
C PHE A 158 11.90 -4.81 -10.93
N MET A 159 11.37 -3.99 -10.02
CA MET A 159 10.88 -2.66 -10.36
C MET A 159 12.00 -1.75 -10.88
N ALA A 160 13.17 -1.75 -10.23
CA ALA A 160 14.35 -1.00 -10.67
C ALA A 160 14.86 -1.47 -12.04
N MET A 161 14.93 -2.79 -12.26
CA MET A 161 15.30 -3.37 -13.56
C MET A 161 14.29 -3.01 -14.67
N SER A 162 13.06 -2.73 -14.31
CA SER A 162 11.99 -2.34 -15.24
C SER A 162 11.84 -0.83 -15.39
N GLY A 163 12.72 -0.04 -14.79
CA GLY A 163 12.82 1.41 -15.00
C GLY A 163 12.27 2.28 -13.87
N ALA A 164 11.95 1.72 -12.70
CA ALA A 164 11.62 2.55 -11.53
C ALA A 164 12.87 3.32 -11.07
N GLU A 165 12.76 4.63 -11.00
CA GLU A 165 13.83 5.55 -10.58
C GLU A 165 13.76 5.84 -9.07
N LEU A 166 12.60 5.64 -8.47
CA LEU A 166 12.33 5.82 -7.05
C LEU A 166 11.57 4.61 -6.51
N ILE A 167 11.95 4.14 -5.34
CA ILE A 167 11.19 3.15 -4.59
C ILE A 167 10.71 3.77 -3.28
N VAL A 168 9.42 3.69 -3.02
CA VAL A 168 8.83 4.04 -1.73
C VAL A 168 8.56 2.78 -0.93
N ASN A 169 9.02 2.76 0.32
CA ASN A 169 8.78 1.63 1.23
C ASN A 169 7.90 2.08 2.40
N LEU A 170 6.66 1.57 2.43
CA LEU A 170 5.73 1.84 3.50
C LEU A 170 6.09 0.95 4.70
N SER A 171 6.51 1.53 5.80
CA SER A 171 7.01 0.76 6.94
C SER A 171 6.33 1.19 8.25
N ALA A 172 5.99 0.19 9.08
CA ALA A 172 5.61 0.33 10.48
C ALA A 172 6.61 -0.41 11.39
N SER A 173 7.87 -0.33 11.04
CA SER A 173 8.96 -1.04 11.71
C SER A 173 9.22 -0.48 13.11
N ASN A 174 9.60 -1.37 14.04
CA ASN A 174 10.02 -0.99 15.38
C ASN A 174 11.26 -0.08 15.38
N ASP A 175 11.45 0.67 16.44
CA ASP A 175 12.67 1.44 16.71
C ASP A 175 13.40 0.81 17.91
N THR A 176 14.38 -0.02 17.63
CA THR A 176 15.22 -0.67 18.62
C THR A 176 16.61 -0.04 18.70
N ILE A 177 17.27 -0.19 19.85
CA ILE A 177 18.62 0.34 20.05
C ILE A 177 19.56 -0.21 18.97
N GLY A 178 20.27 0.69 18.28
CA GLY A 178 21.21 0.34 17.20
C GLY A 178 20.60 0.13 15.82
N LYS A 179 19.28 0.05 15.70
CA LYS A 179 18.62 -0.18 14.39
C LYS A 179 18.81 0.98 13.42
N ARG A 180 18.87 2.20 13.93
CA ARG A 180 19.11 3.41 13.13
C ARG A 180 20.47 3.37 12.41
N GLU A 181 21.49 2.79 13.04
CA GLU A 181 22.83 2.66 12.48
C GLU A 181 22.92 1.51 11.47
N TYR A 182 22.01 0.55 11.56
CA TYR A 182 21.90 -0.59 10.65
C TYR A 182 21.18 -0.24 9.34
N ARG A 183 20.28 0.74 9.34
CA ARG A 183 19.56 1.24 8.17
C ARG A 183 20.39 2.22 7.36
#